data_5e47d291cc22d19c0d776740b859e209
#
_entry.id   5e47d291cc22d19c0d776740b859e209
#
_cell.length_a   1.000
_cell.length_b   1.000
_cell.length_c   1.000
_cell.angle_alpha   90.00
_cell.angle_beta   90.00
_cell.angle_gamma   90.00
#
_symmetry.space_group_name_H-M   'P 1'
#
loop_
_entity.id
_entity.type
_entity.pdbx_description
1 polymer ?
#
loop_
_entity_poly.entity_id
_entity_poly.type
_entity_poly.pdbx_seq_one_letter_code
_entity_poly.pdbx_strand_id
1 'polypeptide(L)'
;MLPRLQKQAEDELQQFYDTYGTSIPVTPENAGLLAEEKRLKDRVTALDNIDATLKNEPDGVPRYLMQLDPSGPNILAAVSQNNPDDSQHIGVIVPGMTTSVAGNGEGGSILDYDGHATVMRQAAQAAAKPGEKVAMVEFFGYDAPGSLVGASNTWMANNGAPKLARFLNGIDAVREHGAGDAHITVASHSYGSTTAGIAATLVGDGVIDDLVQFGSPGSGVQDVGEFHVPEGHLYVSAAPYLHDVVQGVGPDDWFGKNPDTMDGYKHLSGDVGSAPSSYRPWDQHSGYFQKDTQANQDIASVIGGNPPS
;
A
#
# COMPACT_ATOMS: atom_id res chain seq x y z
N MET A 1 -12.52 -3.96 -20.41
CA MET A 1 -13.02 -4.63 -19.17
C MET A 1 -13.55 -3.59 -18.18
N LEU A 2 -12.78 -2.58 -17.80
CA LEU A 2 -13.16 -1.56 -16.81
C LEU A 2 -14.49 -0.84 -17.13
N PRO A 3 -14.76 -0.29 -18.32
CA PRO A 3 -16.04 0.39 -18.61
C PRO A 3 -17.26 -0.51 -18.49
N ARG A 4 -17.12 -1.83 -18.73
CA ARG A 4 -18.21 -2.79 -18.53
C ARG A 4 -18.51 -2.99 -17.05
N LEU A 5 -17.47 -3.06 -16.22
CA LEU A 5 -17.63 -3.21 -14.75
C LEU A 5 -18.21 -1.95 -14.12
N GLN A 6 -17.82 -0.76 -14.59
CA GLN A 6 -18.39 0.52 -14.16
C GLN A 6 -19.90 0.54 -14.44
N LYS A 7 -20.28 0.27 -15.71
CA LYS A 7 -21.70 0.22 -16.07
C LYS A 7 -22.47 -0.82 -15.24
N GLN A 8 -21.92 -2.00 -15.00
CA GLN A 8 -22.55 -3.02 -14.18
C GLN A 8 -22.76 -2.53 -12.73
N ALA A 9 -21.76 -1.90 -12.12
CA ALA A 9 -21.87 -1.38 -10.74
C ALA A 9 -22.89 -0.25 -10.64
N GLU A 10 -22.94 0.66 -11.63
CA GLU A 10 -23.97 1.70 -11.73
C GLU A 10 -25.38 1.11 -11.87
N ASP A 11 -25.56 0.12 -12.76
CA ASP A 11 -26.84 -0.55 -12.95
C ASP A 11 -27.32 -1.28 -11.67
N GLU A 12 -26.39 -1.94 -10.94
CA GLU A 12 -26.70 -2.58 -9.65
C GLU A 12 -27.14 -1.56 -8.59
N LEU A 13 -26.45 -0.42 -8.48
CA LEU A 13 -26.81 0.67 -7.58
C LEU A 13 -28.17 1.29 -7.96
N GLN A 14 -28.42 1.51 -9.23
CA GLN A 14 -29.69 2.03 -9.73
C GLN A 14 -30.84 1.06 -9.41
N GLN A 15 -30.67 -0.24 -9.64
CA GLN A 15 -31.65 -1.27 -9.31
C GLN A 15 -31.96 -1.29 -7.79
N PHE A 16 -30.95 -1.07 -6.96
CA PHE A 16 -31.15 -0.95 -5.51
C PHE A 16 -32.03 0.26 -5.18
N TYR A 17 -31.77 1.42 -5.80
CA TYR A 17 -32.59 2.63 -5.59
C TYR A 17 -34.02 2.50 -6.16
N ASP A 18 -34.19 1.83 -7.26
CA ASP A 18 -35.52 1.56 -7.83
C ASP A 18 -36.37 0.68 -6.88
N THR A 19 -35.71 -0.16 -6.09
CA THR A 19 -36.35 -1.09 -5.15
C THR A 19 -36.63 -0.44 -3.79
N TYR A 20 -35.69 0.31 -3.23
CA TYR A 20 -35.71 0.79 -1.85
C TYR A 20 -35.79 2.31 -1.71
N GLY A 21 -35.67 3.05 -2.81
CA GLY A 21 -35.56 4.51 -2.83
C GLY A 21 -34.16 5.02 -2.51
N THR A 22 -33.94 6.31 -2.79
CA THR A 22 -32.65 6.99 -2.60
C THR A 22 -32.47 7.57 -1.19
N SER A 23 -33.47 7.46 -0.33
CA SER A 23 -33.47 8.01 1.04
C SER A 23 -33.91 6.95 2.03
N ILE A 24 -32.95 6.17 2.53
CA ILE A 24 -33.22 5.12 3.52
C ILE A 24 -33.01 5.72 4.91
N PRO A 25 -34.04 5.69 5.79
CA PRO A 25 -33.89 6.18 7.16
C PRO A 25 -32.82 5.42 7.94
N VAL A 26 -32.00 6.14 8.71
CA VAL A 26 -30.97 5.55 9.57
C VAL A 26 -31.63 5.00 10.84
N THR A 27 -32.01 3.73 10.77
CA THR A 27 -32.62 3.00 11.90
C THR A 27 -31.96 1.62 12.03
N PRO A 28 -32.04 0.98 13.20
CA PRO A 28 -31.46 -0.37 13.37
C PRO A 28 -32.08 -1.41 12.38
N GLU A 29 -33.34 -1.28 12.05
CA GLU A 29 -34.04 -2.17 11.11
C GLU A 29 -33.53 -2.03 9.69
N ASN A 30 -33.01 -0.85 9.31
CA ASN A 30 -32.47 -0.55 7.99
C ASN A 30 -30.95 -0.74 7.90
N ALA A 31 -30.29 -1.18 8.97
CA ALA A 31 -28.83 -1.31 9.00
C ALA A 31 -28.28 -2.17 7.86
N GLY A 32 -28.98 -3.27 7.51
CA GLY A 32 -28.59 -4.13 6.38
C GLY A 32 -28.72 -3.43 5.02
N LEU A 33 -29.79 -2.66 4.81
CA LEU A 33 -29.99 -1.89 3.57
C LEU A 33 -28.97 -0.76 3.44
N LEU A 34 -28.65 -0.07 4.53
CA LEU A 34 -27.63 0.98 4.55
C LEU A 34 -26.23 0.42 4.28
N ALA A 35 -25.92 -0.77 4.81
CA ALA A 35 -24.65 -1.44 4.53
C ALA A 35 -24.55 -1.85 3.05
N GLU A 36 -25.63 -2.35 2.46
CA GLU A 36 -25.69 -2.72 1.05
C GLU A 36 -25.59 -1.51 0.14
N GLU A 37 -26.31 -0.43 0.45
CA GLU A 37 -26.20 0.85 -0.25
C GLU A 37 -24.75 1.35 -0.26
N LYS A 38 -24.11 1.33 0.92
CA LYS A 38 -22.71 1.75 1.04
C LYS A 38 -21.81 0.87 0.18
N ARG A 39 -21.98 -0.45 0.24
CA ARG A 39 -21.17 -1.39 -0.56
C ARG A 39 -21.30 -1.12 -2.07
N LEU A 40 -22.52 -0.88 -2.56
CA LEU A 40 -22.76 -0.58 -3.96
C LEU A 40 -22.15 0.76 -4.38
N LYS A 41 -22.27 1.80 -3.55
CA LYS A 41 -21.61 3.10 -3.75
C LYS A 41 -20.10 2.97 -3.78
N ASP A 42 -19.53 2.23 -2.83
CA ASP A 42 -18.08 2.01 -2.75
C ASP A 42 -17.57 1.28 -4.02
N ARG A 43 -18.34 0.34 -4.58
CA ARG A 43 -17.96 -0.34 -5.83
C ARG A 43 -17.94 0.59 -7.04
N VAL A 44 -18.94 1.47 -7.18
CA VAL A 44 -18.95 2.51 -8.23
C VAL A 44 -17.74 3.43 -8.05
N THR A 45 -17.57 3.98 -6.85
CA THR A 45 -16.46 4.89 -6.52
C THR A 45 -15.09 4.23 -6.76
N ALA A 46 -14.92 2.96 -6.40
CA ALA A 46 -13.67 2.23 -6.61
C ALA A 46 -13.31 2.13 -8.10
N LEU A 47 -14.28 1.79 -8.95
CA LEU A 47 -14.05 1.66 -10.40
C LEU A 47 -13.77 3.02 -11.04
N ASP A 48 -14.43 4.09 -10.57
CA ASP A 48 -14.19 5.45 -11.02
C ASP A 48 -12.81 5.96 -10.58
N ASN A 49 -12.39 5.65 -9.36
CA ASN A 49 -11.05 5.97 -8.88
C ASN A 49 -9.96 5.25 -9.68
N ILE A 50 -10.16 3.97 -10.04
CA ILE A 50 -9.22 3.26 -10.92
C ILE A 50 -9.12 3.96 -12.27
N ASP A 51 -10.27 4.30 -12.89
CA ASP A 51 -10.29 4.98 -14.19
C ASP A 51 -9.61 6.35 -14.13
N ALA A 52 -9.88 7.11 -13.04
CA ALA A 52 -9.25 8.39 -12.79
C ALA A 52 -7.73 8.25 -12.57
N THR A 53 -7.29 7.28 -11.78
CA THR A 53 -5.87 7.00 -11.55
C THR A 53 -5.15 6.65 -12.85
N LEU A 54 -5.75 5.79 -13.70
CA LEU A 54 -5.17 5.41 -15.00
C LEU A 54 -5.03 6.59 -15.97
N LYS A 55 -5.79 7.65 -15.78
CA LYS A 55 -5.74 8.89 -16.59
C LYS A 55 -4.93 10.00 -15.94
N ASN A 56 -4.48 9.80 -14.70
CA ASN A 56 -3.76 10.81 -13.93
C ASN A 56 -2.25 10.75 -14.24
N GLU A 57 -1.83 11.48 -15.24
CA GLU A 57 -0.42 11.54 -15.69
C GLU A 57 0.18 12.96 -15.50
N PRO A 58 0.25 13.51 -14.27
CA PRO A 58 0.67 14.89 -14.06
C PRO A 58 2.14 15.15 -14.47
N ASP A 59 2.95 14.12 -14.50
CA ASP A 59 4.37 14.15 -14.89
C ASP A 59 4.63 13.46 -16.25
N GLY A 60 3.57 13.10 -17.00
CA GLY A 60 3.67 12.44 -18.29
C GLY A 60 4.10 10.96 -18.20
N VAL A 61 4.11 10.38 -17.02
CA VAL A 61 4.42 8.96 -16.81
C VAL A 61 3.12 8.15 -16.88
N PRO A 62 3.03 7.13 -17.76
CA PRO A 62 1.81 6.36 -17.93
C PRO A 62 1.51 5.48 -16.72
N ARG A 63 0.20 5.22 -16.52
CA ARG A 63 -0.32 4.30 -15.49
C ARG A 63 -0.78 2.99 -16.14
N TYR A 64 -0.53 1.88 -15.44
CA TYR A 64 -0.87 0.53 -15.89
C TYR A 64 -1.68 -0.20 -14.84
N LEU A 65 -2.84 -0.74 -15.24
CA LEU A 65 -3.64 -1.60 -14.36
C LEU A 65 -2.99 -2.99 -14.29
N MET A 66 -2.36 -3.30 -13.17
CA MET A 66 -1.65 -4.56 -12.95
C MET A 66 -2.58 -5.67 -12.46
N GLN A 67 -3.55 -5.31 -11.62
CA GLN A 67 -4.53 -6.23 -11.04
C GLN A 67 -5.89 -5.56 -10.92
N LEU A 68 -6.95 -6.33 -11.16
CA LEU A 68 -8.33 -5.95 -10.88
C LEU A 68 -9.10 -7.19 -10.45
N ASP A 69 -9.57 -7.20 -9.20
CA ASP A 69 -10.41 -8.27 -8.64
C ASP A 69 -11.74 -7.69 -8.17
N PRO A 70 -12.81 -7.84 -8.97
CA PRO A 70 -14.15 -7.40 -8.62
C PRO A 70 -14.98 -8.50 -7.92
N SER A 71 -14.41 -9.66 -7.59
CA SER A 71 -15.16 -10.83 -7.13
C SER A 71 -15.64 -10.74 -5.68
N GLY A 72 -14.95 -9.95 -4.86
CA GLY A 72 -15.27 -9.75 -3.45
C GLY A 72 -16.31 -8.64 -3.21
N PRO A 73 -16.65 -8.39 -1.93
CA PRO A 73 -17.50 -7.25 -1.55
C PRO A 73 -16.86 -5.91 -1.94
N ASN A 74 -15.55 -5.80 -1.79
CA ASN A 74 -14.76 -4.65 -2.21
C ASN A 74 -14.04 -4.93 -3.53
N ILE A 75 -13.85 -3.90 -4.33
CA ILE A 75 -12.98 -3.96 -5.50
C ILE A 75 -11.53 -3.90 -5.02
N LEU A 76 -10.71 -4.85 -5.44
CA LEU A 76 -9.27 -4.82 -5.19
C LEU A 76 -8.54 -4.55 -6.48
N ALA A 77 -7.44 -3.79 -6.41
CA ALA A 77 -6.68 -3.40 -7.59
C ALA A 77 -5.20 -3.16 -7.27
N ALA A 78 -4.36 -3.17 -8.30
CA ALA A 78 -3.01 -2.64 -8.25
C ALA A 78 -2.76 -1.84 -9.51
N VAL A 79 -2.17 -0.66 -9.37
CA VAL A 79 -1.82 0.24 -10.47
C VAL A 79 -0.34 0.55 -10.40
N SER A 80 0.35 0.54 -11.52
CA SER A 80 1.76 0.92 -11.64
C SER A 80 1.90 2.26 -12.34
N GLN A 81 2.72 3.12 -11.79
CA GLN A 81 3.30 4.27 -12.48
C GLN A 81 4.57 3.81 -13.18
N ASN A 82 4.67 4.02 -14.47
CA ASN A 82 5.64 3.42 -15.36
C ASN A 82 5.42 1.91 -15.59
N ASN A 83 6.08 1.35 -16.61
CA ASN A 83 5.93 -0.06 -16.96
C ASN A 83 6.88 -0.94 -16.14
N PRO A 84 6.40 -1.83 -15.24
CA PRO A 84 7.27 -2.70 -14.47
C PRO A 84 7.98 -3.76 -15.33
N ASP A 85 7.45 -4.08 -16.52
CA ASP A 85 8.04 -5.11 -17.39
C ASP A 85 9.38 -4.68 -17.99
N ASP A 86 9.69 -3.38 -18.06
CA ASP A 86 10.93 -2.83 -18.60
C ASP A 86 11.72 -1.93 -17.62
N SER A 87 11.27 -1.84 -16.37
CA SER A 87 11.94 -1.07 -15.31
C SER A 87 12.97 -1.91 -14.56
N GLN A 88 14.12 -1.34 -14.25
CA GLN A 88 15.18 -2.00 -13.48
C GLN A 88 14.82 -2.08 -11.99
N HIS A 89 14.09 -1.08 -11.50
CA HIS A 89 13.64 -1.01 -10.11
C HIS A 89 12.12 -0.97 -10.05
N ILE A 90 11.54 -1.79 -9.18
CA ILE A 90 10.09 -1.86 -8.97
C ILE A 90 9.82 -1.68 -7.47
N GLY A 91 9.29 -0.50 -7.12
CA GLY A 91 8.77 -0.25 -5.77
C GLY A 91 7.32 -0.71 -5.68
N VAL A 92 6.98 -1.45 -4.63
CA VAL A 92 5.59 -1.86 -4.35
C VAL A 92 5.15 -1.25 -3.03
N ILE A 93 4.29 -0.22 -3.10
CA ILE A 93 3.70 0.41 -1.91
C ILE A 93 2.55 -0.47 -1.41
N VAL A 94 2.63 -0.87 -0.15
CA VAL A 94 1.57 -1.60 0.56
C VAL A 94 0.95 -0.66 1.59
N PRO A 95 -0.26 -0.14 1.35
CA PRO A 95 -0.90 0.83 2.23
C PRO A 95 -1.45 0.18 3.50
N GLY A 96 -1.70 1.00 4.51
CA GLY A 96 -2.16 0.57 5.83
C GLY A 96 -3.66 0.67 6.06
N MET A 97 -4.03 0.82 7.32
CA MET A 97 -5.41 0.94 7.79
C MET A 97 -6.14 2.14 7.13
N THR A 98 -7.45 2.02 7.01
CA THR A 98 -8.38 3.02 6.43
C THR A 98 -8.18 3.30 4.93
N THR A 99 -7.41 2.46 4.24
CA THR A 99 -7.21 2.55 2.80
C THR A 99 -8.04 1.50 2.06
N SER A 100 -8.56 1.88 0.93
CA SER A 100 -9.24 0.98 -0.01
C SER A 100 -9.24 1.62 -1.41
N VAL A 101 -9.57 0.86 -2.44
CA VAL A 101 -9.68 1.43 -3.80
C VAL A 101 -10.68 2.57 -3.86
N ALA A 102 -11.82 2.45 -3.15
CA ALA A 102 -12.83 3.51 -3.04
C ALA A 102 -12.39 4.67 -2.13
N GLY A 103 -11.53 4.42 -1.14
CA GLY A 103 -11.26 5.35 -0.06
C GLY A 103 -12.37 5.37 1.00
N ASN A 104 -12.26 6.29 1.94
CA ASN A 104 -13.22 6.45 3.05
C ASN A 104 -13.93 7.83 3.05
N GLY A 105 -13.74 8.63 2.00
CA GLY A 105 -14.28 9.97 1.88
C GLY A 105 -13.41 11.07 2.52
N GLU A 106 -12.37 10.69 3.28
CA GLU A 106 -11.39 11.60 3.90
C GLU A 106 -9.97 11.39 3.35
N GLY A 107 -9.84 10.57 2.30
CA GLY A 107 -8.60 10.14 1.69
C GLY A 107 -8.42 8.62 1.73
N GLY A 108 -7.22 8.15 1.42
CA GLY A 108 -6.87 6.73 1.47
C GLY A 108 -7.41 5.90 0.29
N SER A 109 -7.88 6.54 -0.78
CA SER A 109 -8.22 5.88 -2.04
C SER A 109 -6.96 5.59 -2.88
N ILE A 110 -7.10 4.72 -3.87
CA ILE A 110 -6.04 4.48 -4.84
C ILE A 110 -5.67 5.77 -5.60
N LEU A 111 -6.63 6.65 -5.87
CA LEU A 111 -6.39 7.95 -6.50
C LEU A 111 -5.60 8.91 -5.60
N ASP A 112 -5.83 8.90 -4.27
CA ASP A 112 -5.04 9.69 -3.32
C ASP A 112 -3.61 9.16 -3.23
N TYR A 113 -3.44 7.84 -3.23
CA TYR A 113 -2.13 7.19 -3.18
C TYR A 113 -1.32 7.38 -4.46
N ASP A 114 -1.92 7.65 -5.62
CA ASP A 114 -1.20 7.98 -6.85
C ASP A 114 -0.30 9.22 -6.66
N GLY A 115 -0.73 10.18 -5.85
CA GLY A 115 0.11 11.32 -5.45
C GLY A 115 1.31 10.89 -4.60
N HIS A 116 1.12 10.03 -3.61
CA HIS A 116 2.20 9.48 -2.78
C HIS A 116 3.19 8.65 -3.60
N ALA A 117 2.67 7.79 -4.47
CA ALA A 117 3.47 6.98 -5.38
C ALA A 117 4.28 7.87 -6.36
N THR A 118 3.69 8.96 -6.86
CA THR A 118 4.39 9.91 -7.73
C THR A 118 5.58 10.56 -7.02
N VAL A 119 5.40 11.05 -5.79
CA VAL A 119 6.48 11.65 -4.99
C VAL A 119 7.60 10.65 -4.75
N MET A 120 7.26 9.44 -4.30
CA MET A 120 8.23 8.40 -3.98
C MET A 120 8.95 7.89 -5.23
N ARG A 121 8.23 7.70 -6.34
CA ARG A 121 8.83 7.30 -7.63
C ARG A 121 9.81 8.35 -8.15
N GLN A 122 9.46 9.64 -8.09
CA GLN A 122 10.35 10.72 -8.54
C GLN A 122 11.64 10.76 -7.72
N ALA A 123 11.54 10.59 -6.41
CA ALA A 123 12.72 10.52 -5.53
C ALA A 123 13.56 9.26 -5.81
N ALA A 124 12.93 8.09 -5.99
CA ALA A 124 13.60 6.85 -6.34
C ALA A 124 14.27 6.92 -7.72
N GLN A 125 13.61 7.53 -8.71
CA GLN A 125 14.21 7.74 -10.04
C GLN A 125 15.43 8.66 -9.98
N ALA A 126 15.43 9.65 -9.10
CA ALA A 126 16.59 10.51 -8.89
C ALA A 126 17.76 9.79 -8.18
N ALA A 127 17.47 8.79 -7.37
CA ALA A 127 18.45 7.96 -6.68
C ALA A 127 18.99 6.81 -7.53
N ALA A 128 18.24 6.35 -8.53
CA ALA A 128 18.65 5.28 -9.44
C ALA A 128 19.84 5.70 -10.32
N LYS A 129 20.60 4.72 -10.81
CA LYS A 129 21.72 5.00 -11.70
C LYS A 129 21.25 5.61 -13.03
N PRO A 130 22.09 6.43 -13.68
CA PRO A 130 21.72 7.03 -14.97
C PRO A 130 21.30 5.97 -16.01
N GLY A 131 20.11 6.14 -16.57
CA GLY A 131 19.56 5.24 -17.58
C GLY A 131 18.70 4.10 -17.04
N GLU A 132 18.70 3.86 -15.72
CA GLU A 132 17.76 2.93 -15.09
C GLU A 132 16.39 3.57 -14.89
N LYS A 133 15.36 2.76 -14.99
CA LYS A 133 13.94 3.17 -14.83
C LYS A 133 13.39 2.64 -13.52
N VAL A 134 12.54 3.44 -12.89
CA VAL A 134 11.78 3.06 -11.69
C VAL A 134 10.30 2.97 -12.05
N ALA A 135 9.67 1.82 -11.77
CA ALA A 135 8.23 1.68 -11.70
C ALA A 135 7.77 1.72 -10.23
N MET A 136 6.60 2.30 -9.97
CA MET A 136 6.02 2.34 -8.63
C MET A 136 4.61 1.76 -8.65
N VAL A 137 4.40 0.68 -7.94
CA VAL A 137 3.12 -0.03 -7.84
C VAL A 137 2.41 0.35 -6.56
N GLU A 138 1.14 0.69 -6.66
CA GLU A 138 0.22 0.89 -5.55
C GLU A 138 -0.61 -0.40 -5.39
N PHE A 139 -0.34 -1.16 -4.33
CA PHE A 139 -0.98 -2.45 -4.12
C PHE A 139 -2.19 -2.34 -3.20
N PHE A 140 -3.38 -2.19 -3.75
CA PHE A 140 -4.68 -2.29 -3.09
C PHE A 140 -5.33 -3.67 -3.29
N GLY A 141 -4.49 -4.72 -3.32
CA GLY A 141 -4.90 -6.11 -3.58
C GLY A 141 -5.38 -6.86 -2.35
N TYR A 142 -5.63 -6.17 -1.22
CA TYR A 142 -6.16 -6.76 0.00
C TYR A 142 -7.14 -5.82 0.71
N ASP A 143 -7.98 -6.37 1.58
CA ASP A 143 -8.89 -5.60 2.42
C ASP A 143 -8.13 -5.12 3.66
N ALA A 144 -7.71 -3.85 3.67
CA ALA A 144 -7.10 -3.23 4.83
C ALA A 144 -8.15 -2.95 5.92
N PRO A 145 -7.76 -2.94 7.23
CA PRO A 145 -8.70 -2.62 8.30
C PRO A 145 -9.28 -1.21 8.15
N GLY A 146 -10.61 -1.09 8.22
CA GLY A 146 -11.30 0.21 8.16
C GLY A 146 -11.36 0.95 9.51
N SER A 147 -10.81 0.38 10.59
CA SER A 147 -10.83 0.97 11.93
C SER A 147 -9.74 0.40 12.83
N LEU A 148 -9.41 1.11 13.92
CA LEU A 148 -8.49 0.63 14.97
C LEU A 148 -8.92 -0.71 15.58
N VAL A 149 -10.22 -0.94 15.76
CA VAL A 149 -10.73 -2.23 16.27
C VAL A 149 -10.46 -3.35 15.26
N GLY A 150 -10.67 -3.10 13.96
CA GLY A 150 -10.33 -4.05 12.90
C GLY A 150 -8.82 -4.27 12.77
N ALA A 151 -8.01 -3.26 13.07
CA ALA A 151 -6.56 -3.33 13.05
C ALA A 151 -5.94 -3.95 14.31
N SER A 152 -6.72 -4.27 15.36
CA SER A 152 -6.19 -4.80 16.64
C SER A 152 -5.70 -6.26 16.57
N ASN A 153 -5.63 -6.85 15.39
CA ASN A 153 -5.11 -8.21 15.17
C ASN A 153 -4.62 -8.38 13.72
N THR A 154 -3.93 -9.48 13.47
CA THR A 154 -3.34 -9.82 12.17
C THR A 154 -4.29 -10.54 11.21
N TRP A 155 -5.58 -10.69 11.51
CA TRP A 155 -6.49 -11.48 10.67
C TRP A 155 -6.55 -10.95 9.22
N MET A 156 -6.68 -9.64 9.04
CA MET A 156 -6.72 -9.03 7.69
C MET A 156 -5.35 -9.09 7.02
N ALA A 157 -4.25 -8.92 7.76
CA ALA A 157 -2.90 -9.10 7.26
C ALA A 157 -2.65 -10.55 6.79
N ASN A 158 -3.06 -11.54 7.58
CA ASN A 158 -2.96 -12.95 7.21
C ASN A 158 -3.77 -13.32 5.95
N ASN A 159 -4.91 -12.64 5.72
CA ASN A 159 -5.69 -12.82 4.49
C ASN A 159 -5.11 -12.04 3.30
N GLY A 160 -4.46 -10.92 3.55
CA GLY A 160 -3.83 -10.07 2.54
C GLY A 160 -2.48 -10.59 2.05
N ALA A 161 -1.67 -11.10 2.97
CA ALA A 161 -0.31 -11.52 2.70
C ALA A 161 -0.19 -12.57 1.57
N PRO A 162 -1.02 -13.63 1.48
CA PRO A 162 -0.97 -14.57 0.35
C PRO A 162 -1.33 -13.92 -1.00
N LYS A 163 -2.15 -12.86 -1.00
CA LYS A 163 -2.49 -12.11 -2.22
C LYS A 163 -1.29 -11.28 -2.68
N LEU A 164 -0.63 -10.59 -1.74
CA LEU A 164 0.60 -9.83 -2.02
C LEU A 164 1.72 -10.75 -2.48
N ALA A 165 1.96 -11.88 -1.79
CA ALA A 165 2.99 -12.84 -2.17
C ALA A 165 2.76 -13.37 -3.60
N ARG A 166 1.52 -13.72 -3.97
CA ARG A 166 1.21 -14.14 -5.35
C ARG A 166 1.45 -13.04 -6.36
N PHE A 167 1.14 -11.80 -6.02
CA PHE A 167 1.35 -10.65 -6.89
C PHE A 167 2.85 -10.42 -7.13
N LEU A 168 3.67 -10.46 -6.08
CA LEU A 168 5.13 -10.30 -6.15
C LEU A 168 5.79 -11.43 -6.95
N ASN A 169 5.47 -12.70 -6.65
CA ASN A 169 5.94 -13.84 -7.43
C ASN A 169 5.52 -13.74 -8.91
N GLY A 170 4.36 -13.12 -9.20
CA GLY A 170 3.89 -12.88 -10.57
C GLY A 170 4.72 -11.84 -11.31
N ILE A 171 5.10 -10.74 -10.65
CA ILE A 171 5.99 -9.72 -11.22
C ILE A 171 7.35 -10.36 -11.52
N ASP A 172 7.95 -11.02 -10.54
CA ASP A 172 9.24 -11.67 -10.65
C ASP A 172 9.26 -12.68 -11.82
N ALA A 173 8.29 -13.59 -11.89
CA ALA A 173 8.20 -14.56 -12.97
C ALA A 173 8.06 -13.91 -14.38
N VAL A 174 7.32 -12.80 -14.50
CA VAL A 174 7.21 -12.05 -15.78
C VAL A 174 8.56 -11.44 -16.14
N ARG A 175 9.27 -10.90 -15.16
CA ARG A 175 10.58 -10.30 -15.35
C ARG A 175 11.64 -11.35 -15.76
N GLU A 176 11.72 -12.47 -15.07
CA GLU A 176 12.66 -13.56 -15.40
C GLU A 176 12.47 -14.09 -16.82
N HIS A 177 11.22 -14.17 -17.31
CA HIS A 177 10.91 -14.63 -18.67
C HIS A 177 10.93 -13.51 -19.72
N GLY A 178 11.12 -12.26 -19.31
CA GLY A 178 11.07 -11.06 -20.16
C GLY A 178 12.39 -10.30 -20.24
N ALA A 179 12.41 -9.10 -19.65
CA ALA A 179 13.54 -8.18 -19.71
C ALA A 179 14.68 -8.52 -18.73
N GLY A 180 14.57 -9.61 -18.01
CA GLY A 180 15.53 -10.04 -16.99
C GLY A 180 15.08 -9.61 -15.59
N ASP A 181 15.76 -10.13 -14.59
CA ASP A 181 15.53 -9.85 -13.18
C ASP A 181 15.44 -8.34 -12.89
N ALA A 182 14.58 -7.96 -11.97
CA ALA A 182 14.38 -6.56 -11.56
C ALA A 182 14.56 -6.47 -10.05
N HIS A 183 15.17 -5.38 -9.60
CA HIS A 183 15.26 -5.06 -8.18
C HIS A 183 13.88 -4.69 -7.63
N ILE A 184 13.26 -5.59 -6.84
CA ILE A 184 11.92 -5.43 -6.25
C ILE A 184 12.04 -5.00 -4.80
N THR A 185 11.57 -3.79 -4.49
CA THR A 185 11.49 -3.26 -3.13
C THR A 185 10.03 -3.22 -2.67
N VAL A 186 9.71 -3.90 -1.58
CA VAL A 186 8.41 -3.76 -0.92
C VAL A 186 8.47 -2.64 0.11
N ALA A 187 7.79 -1.52 -0.17
CA ALA A 187 7.72 -0.32 0.66
C ALA A 187 6.37 -0.28 1.38
N SER A 188 6.33 -0.66 2.65
CA SER A 188 5.09 -0.93 3.38
C SER A 188 4.87 0.05 4.53
N HIS A 189 3.67 0.66 4.53
CA HIS A 189 3.29 1.71 5.48
C HIS A 189 2.27 1.20 6.50
N SER A 190 2.46 1.59 7.76
CA SER A 190 1.47 1.36 8.81
C SER A 190 1.11 -0.13 8.94
N TYR A 191 -0.17 -0.49 9.03
CA TYR A 191 -0.66 -1.88 9.03
C TYR A 191 -0.21 -2.68 7.79
N GLY A 192 0.07 -2.00 6.67
CA GLY A 192 0.65 -2.63 5.48
C GLY A 192 2.00 -3.29 5.75
N SER A 193 2.76 -2.82 6.75
CA SER A 193 4.03 -3.43 7.18
C SER A 193 3.83 -4.84 7.72
N THR A 194 2.81 -5.04 8.56
CA THR A 194 2.44 -6.36 9.06
C THR A 194 2.04 -7.30 7.92
N THR A 195 1.23 -6.79 6.97
CA THR A 195 0.82 -7.58 5.77
C THR A 195 2.02 -7.93 4.90
N ALA A 196 2.91 -6.97 4.64
CA ALA A 196 4.10 -7.17 3.81
C ALA A 196 5.12 -8.10 4.47
N GLY A 197 5.32 -8.00 5.78
CA GLY A 197 6.20 -8.90 6.50
C GLY A 197 5.71 -10.35 6.44
N ILE A 198 4.42 -10.59 6.70
CA ILE A 198 3.86 -11.95 6.53
C ILE A 198 4.01 -12.41 5.06
N ALA A 199 3.77 -11.53 4.07
CA ALA A 199 3.96 -11.88 2.66
C ALA A 199 5.41 -12.24 2.34
N ALA A 200 6.37 -11.57 2.95
CA ALA A 200 7.81 -11.85 2.77
C ALA A 200 8.24 -13.23 3.30
N THR A 201 7.42 -13.89 4.13
CA THR A 201 7.61 -15.31 4.52
C THR A 201 6.99 -16.31 3.53
N LEU A 202 6.24 -15.83 2.54
CA LEU A 202 5.45 -16.65 1.61
C LEU A 202 5.92 -16.58 0.15
N VAL A 203 6.78 -15.60 -0.17
CA VAL A 203 7.38 -15.47 -1.51
C VAL A 203 8.49 -16.49 -1.72
N GLY A 204 8.92 -16.69 -2.99
CA GLY A 204 10.15 -17.41 -3.29
C GLY A 204 11.40 -16.64 -2.89
N ASP A 205 12.52 -17.34 -2.72
CA ASP A 205 13.82 -16.69 -2.51
C ASP A 205 14.19 -15.87 -3.75
N GLY A 206 14.68 -14.64 -3.54
CA GLY A 206 15.06 -13.73 -4.63
C GLY A 206 13.92 -12.91 -5.22
N VAL A 207 12.67 -13.10 -4.78
CA VAL A 207 11.50 -12.32 -5.26
C VAL A 207 11.47 -10.90 -4.68
N ILE A 208 11.89 -10.74 -3.43
CA ILE A 208 12.01 -9.44 -2.76
C ILE A 208 13.48 -9.19 -2.50
N ASP A 209 14.03 -8.13 -3.12
CA ASP A 209 15.40 -7.70 -2.87
C ASP A 209 15.50 -6.88 -1.59
N ASP A 210 14.58 -5.94 -1.40
CA ASP A 210 14.53 -5.08 -0.21
C ASP A 210 13.13 -5.01 0.39
N LEU A 211 13.05 -5.10 1.71
CA LEU A 211 11.83 -4.84 2.49
C LEU A 211 12.01 -3.58 3.33
N VAL A 212 11.21 -2.56 3.06
CA VAL A 212 11.16 -1.31 3.82
C VAL A 212 9.85 -1.21 4.57
N GLN A 213 9.91 -1.15 5.90
CA GLN A 213 8.74 -0.97 6.77
C GLN A 213 8.80 0.40 7.44
N PHE A 214 7.77 1.22 7.28
CA PHE A 214 7.75 2.58 7.84
C PHE A 214 6.42 2.94 8.50
N GLY A 215 6.50 3.70 9.59
CA GLY A 215 5.34 3.96 10.45
C GLY A 215 4.68 2.66 10.94
N SER A 216 5.47 1.63 11.19
CA SER A 216 5.00 0.26 11.38
C SER A 216 4.53 -0.02 12.80
N PRO A 217 3.34 -0.64 13.01
CA PRO A 217 2.96 -1.17 14.31
C PRO A 217 3.71 -2.46 14.69
N GLY A 218 4.21 -3.20 13.70
CA GLY A 218 4.96 -4.45 13.85
C GLY A 218 5.27 -5.10 12.51
N SER A 219 6.33 -5.91 12.51
CA SER A 219 6.93 -6.49 11.29
C SER A 219 6.13 -7.63 10.64
N GLY A 220 5.09 -8.15 11.31
CA GLY A 220 4.35 -9.33 10.87
C GLY A 220 4.93 -10.67 11.36
N VAL A 221 6.18 -10.68 11.86
CA VAL A 221 6.92 -11.85 12.32
C VAL A 221 7.58 -11.59 13.67
N GLN A 222 8.16 -12.63 14.27
CA GLN A 222 8.90 -12.51 15.54
C GLN A 222 10.42 -12.53 15.35
N ASP A 223 10.91 -13.04 14.21
CA ASP A 223 12.32 -13.18 13.90
C ASP A 223 12.59 -12.83 12.41
N VAL A 224 13.69 -12.13 12.13
CA VAL A 224 14.09 -11.77 10.76
C VAL A 224 14.42 -12.99 9.90
N GLY A 225 14.82 -14.11 10.51
CA GLY A 225 15.09 -15.35 9.81
C GLY A 225 13.85 -16.03 9.21
N GLU A 226 12.65 -15.51 9.50
CA GLU A 226 11.40 -15.96 8.86
C GLU A 226 11.23 -15.36 7.44
N PHE A 227 11.91 -14.27 7.12
CA PHE A 227 11.78 -13.60 5.83
C PHE A 227 12.58 -14.27 4.72
N HIS A 228 12.01 -14.37 3.54
CA HIS A 228 12.69 -14.70 2.29
C HIS A 228 13.22 -13.42 1.60
N VAL A 229 13.96 -12.64 2.37
CA VAL A 229 14.64 -11.39 1.94
C VAL A 229 16.13 -11.54 2.28
N PRO A 230 17.05 -11.12 1.40
CA PRO A 230 18.49 -11.25 1.66
C PRO A 230 18.92 -10.59 2.98
N GLU A 231 19.91 -11.16 3.65
CA GLU A 231 20.50 -10.59 4.85
C GLU A 231 21.05 -9.17 4.59
N GLY A 232 20.70 -8.21 5.47
CA GLY A 232 21.09 -6.82 5.32
C GLY A 232 20.23 -6.01 4.35
N HIS A 233 19.09 -6.55 3.91
CA HIS A 233 18.13 -5.91 3.01
C HIS A 233 16.76 -5.62 3.68
N LEU A 234 16.75 -5.60 5.01
CA LEU A 234 15.62 -5.18 5.82
C LEU A 234 15.85 -3.75 6.32
N TYR A 235 14.89 -2.88 6.08
CA TYR A 235 14.98 -1.46 6.44
C TYR A 235 13.77 -1.01 7.23
N VAL A 236 14.00 -0.14 8.21
CA VAL A 236 12.94 0.51 8.97
C VAL A 236 13.12 2.02 8.95
N SER A 237 12.03 2.75 8.71
CA SER A 237 11.97 4.20 8.92
C SER A 237 10.92 4.48 10.00
N ALA A 238 11.39 4.98 11.12
CA ALA A 238 10.61 5.19 12.34
C ALA A 238 10.73 6.64 12.80
N ALA A 239 9.67 7.44 12.64
CA ALA A 239 9.64 8.80 13.17
C ALA A 239 9.65 8.77 14.71
N PRO A 240 10.11 9.81 15.42
CA PRO A 240 10.02 9.86 16.86
C PRO A 240 8.58 9.63 17.34
N TYR A 241 8.39 8.87 18.42
CA TYR A 241 7.07 8.45 18.94
C TYR A 241 6.05 9.61 19.09
N LEU A 242 6.52 10.80 19.44
CA LEU A 242 5.65 11.99 19.52
C LEU A 242 5.16 12.48 18.14
N HIS A 243 5.77 12.03 17.07
CA HIS A 243 5.41 12.39 15.69
C HIS A 243 4.58 11.31 15.01
N ASP A 244 4.77 10.05 15.42
CA ASP A 244 4.01 8.92 14.91
C ASP A 244 3.77 7.91 16.03
N VAL A 245 2.55 7.92 16.58
CA VAL A 245 2.15 7.06 17.70
C VAL A 245 1.81 5.63 17.30
N VAL A 246 1.80 5.33 15.99
CA VAL A 246 1.47 3.99 15.48
C VAL A 246 2.63 3.02 15.71
N GLN A 247 3.84 3.55 15.76
CA GLN A 247 5.04 2.73 15.90
C GLN A 247 5.08 2.01 17.25
N GLY A 248 5.18 0.67 17.16
CA GLY A 248 5.21 -0.18 18.35
C GLY A 248 3.94 -0.12 19.19
N VAL A 249 2.79 0.21 18.58
CA VAL A 249 1.48 0.17 19.23
C VAL A 249 1.09 -1.27 19.51
N GLY A 250 0.90 -1.58 20.77
CA GLY A 250 0.49 -2.91 21.24
C GLY A 250 1.66 -3.86 21.49
N PRO A 251 1.35 -5.03 22.06
CA PRO A 251 2.35 -6.08 22.25
C PRO A 251 2.79 -6.68 20.92
N ASP A 252 4.02 -7.20 20.87
CA ASP A 252 4.60 -7.87 19.70
C ASP A 252 3.73 -9.04 19.18
N ASP A 253 2.93 -9.65 20.05
CA ASP A 253 1.99 -10.72 19.69
C ASP A 253 0.84 -10.24 18.78
N TRP A 254 0.60 -8.92 18.68
CA TRP A 254 -0.51 -8.38 17.90
C TRP A 254 -0.15 -8.18 16.44
N PHE A 255 1.07 -7.64 16.18
CA PHE A 255 1.47 -7.22 14.82
C PHE A 255 2.83 -7.79 14.41
N GLY A 256 3.39 -8.72 15.18
CA GLY A 256 4.79 -9.11 15.09
C GLY A 256 5.69 -8.13 15.85
N LYS A 257 6.96 -8.49 15.97
CA LYS A 257 7.95 -7.67 16.67
C LYS A 257 8.13 -6.31 15.99
N ASN A 258 8.32 -5.26 16.78
CA ASN A 258 8.56 -3.92 16.24
C ASN A 258 9.87 -3.89 15.42
N PRO A 259 9.83 -3.56 14.11
CA PRO A 259 11.02 -3.53 13.28
C PRO A 259 12.07 -2.52 13.73
N ASP A 260 11.66 -1.42 14.42
CA ASP A 260 12.59 -0.42 14.97
C ASP A 260 13.48 -0.97 16.09
N THR A 261 13.04 -2.05 16.75
CA THR A 261 13.77 -2.68 17.86
C THR A 261 14.25 -4.11 17.56
N MET A 262 14.03 -4.57 16.31
CA MET A 262 14.35 -5.91 15.89
C MET A 262 15.74 -5.96 15.26
N ASP A 263 16.63 -6.78 15.82
CA ASP A 263 17.95 -6.99 15.26
C ASP A 263 17.87 -7.47 13.79
N GLY A 264 18.76 -6.97 12.95
CA GLY A 264 18.79 -7.31 11.51
C GLY A 264 18.20 -6.24 10.60
N TYR A 265 17.46 -5.27 11.13
CA TYR A 265 17.02 -4.10 10.37
C TYR A 265 18.10 -3.01 10.33
N LYS A 266 18.21 -2.36 9.17
CA LYS A 266 18.95 -1.11 9.01
C LYS A 266 17.99 0.07 9.20
N HIS A 267 18.40 1.04 10.02
CA HIS A 267 17.59 2.21 10.30
C HIS A 267 17.79 3.28 9.23
N LEU A 268 16.71 3.67 8.61
CA LEU A 268 16.60 4.87 7.76
C LEU A 268 16.20 6.07 8.61
N SER A 269 16.29 7.27 8.05
CA SER A 269 15.84 8.47 8.75
C SER A 269 14.35 8.38 9.12
N GLY A 270 14.03 8.78 10.35
CA GLY A 270 12.66 9.00 10.81
C GLY A 270 12.20 10.47 10.67
N ASP A 271 12.92 11.30 9.92
CA ASP A 271 12.54 12.70 9.69
C ASP A 271 11.41 12.79 8.66
N VAL A 272 10.20 12.93 9.16
CA VAL A 272 8.95 13.09 8.39
C VAL A 272 8.54 14.55 8.22
N GLY A 273 9.46 15.49 8.49
CA GLY A 273 9.22 16.92 8.42
C GLY A 273 8.69 17.52 9.72
N SER A 274 8.46 18.83 9.71
CA SER A 274 8.02 19.58 10.89
C SER A 274 6.55 19.32 11.20
N ALA A 275 6.24 19.12 12.48
CA ALA A 275 4.86 19.05 12.96
C ALA A 275 4.12 20.37 12.70
N PRO A 276 2.85 20.33 12.24
CA PRO A 276 2.01 21.51 12.18
C PRO A 276 1.87 22.18 13.55
N SER A 277 1.62 23.48 13.58
CA SER A 277 1.44 24.24 14.84
C SER A 277 0.24 23.79 15.69
N SER A 278 -0.69 23.02 15.10
CA SER A 278 -1.81 22.34 15.78
C SER A 278 -1.55 20.83 15.80
N TYR A 279 -0.61 20.40 16.62
CA TYR A 279 -0.18 19.02 16.72
C TYR A 279 -1.31 18.06 17.11
N ARG A 280 -1.54 17.05 16.24
CA ARG A 280 -2.27 15.82 16.58
C ARG A 280 -1.32 14.64 16.40
N PRO A 281 -1.33 13.64 17.28
CA PRO A 281 -0.41 12.48 17.21
C PRO A 281 -0.43 11.70 15.90
N TRP A 282 -1.48 11.88 15.09
CA TRP A 282 -1.68 11.19 13.81
C TRP A 282 -1.28 12.02 12.58
N ASP A 283 -1.04 13.32 12.74
CA ASP A 283 -0.86 14.23 11.60
C ASP A 283 0.42 13.95 10.81
N GLN A 284 1.40 13.29 11.43
CA GLN A 284 2.67 12.94 10.80
C GLN A 284 2.81 11.46 10.43
N HIS A 285 1.81 10.63 10.73
CA HIS A 285 1.85 9.21 10.36
C HIS A 285 2.00 8.97 8.85
N SER A 286 1.55 9.89 8.00
CA SER A 286 1.74 9.85 6.55
C SER A 286 2.90 10.75 6.06
N GLY A 287 3.69 11.31 6.96
CA GLY A 287 4.78 12.23 6.64
C GLY A 287 5.93 11.57 5.84
N TYR A 288 6.03 10.25 5.89
CA TYR A 288 6.96 9.47 5.08
C TYR A 288 6.76 9.63 3.56
N PHE A 289 5.56 10.03 3.14
CA PHE A 289 5.25 10.33 1.74
C PHE A 289 5.46 11.80 1.36
N GLN A 290 5.81 12.65 2.31
CA GLN A 290 6.02 14.07 2.02
C GLN A 290 7.31 14.27 1.24
N LYS A 291 7.19 15.03 0.15
CA LYS A 291 8.33 15.45 -0.67
C LYS A 291 9.38 16.18 0.19
N ASP A 292 10.64 15.93 -0.09
CA ASP A 292 11.81 16.58 0.52
C ASP A 292 12.05 16.27 2.00
N THR A 293 11.32 15.32 2.62
CA THR A 293 11.68 14.78 3.93
C THR A 293 12.82 13.76 3.79
N GLN A 294 13.68 13.66 4.81
CA GLN A 294 14.78 12.70 4.75
C GLN A 294 14.26 11.25 4.78
N ALA A 295 13.16 10.98 5.50
CA ALA A 295 12.52 9.67 5.50
C ALA A 295 12.08 9.25 4.09
N ASN A 296 11.43 10.17 3.33
CA ASN A 296 11.04 9.90 1.95
C ASN A 296 12.24 9.64 1.05
N GLN A 297 13.29 10.46 1.17
CA GLN A 297 14.51 10.33 0.36
C GLN A 297 15.22 9.00 0.64
N ASP A 298 15.34 8.59 1.90
CA ASP A 298 16.02 7.35 2.28
C ASP A 298 15.23 6.13 1.77
N ILE A 299 13.90 6.09 1.99
CA ILE A 299 13.04 5.02 1.47
C ILE A 299 13.14 4.94 -0.06
N ALA A 300 13.06 6.08 -0.73
CA ALA A 300 13.16 6.17 -2.18
C ALA A 300 14.54 5.73 -2.70
N SER A 301 15.61 5.99 -1.95
CA SER A 301 16.97 5.55 -2.29
C SER A 301 17.10 4.03 -2.26
N VAL A 302 16.46 3.34 -1.29
CA VAL A 302 16.39 1.87 -1.29
C VAL A 302 15.65 1.38 -2.53
N ILE A 303 14.48 1.96 -2.86
CA ILE A 303 13.71 1.61 -4.06
C ILE A 303 14.54 1.80 -5.34
N GLY A 304 15.35 2.86 -5.41
CA GLY A 304 16.25 3.15 -6.54
C GLY A 304 17.54 2.32 -6.56
N GLY A 305 17.69 1.33 -5.67
CA GLY A 305 18.87 0.45 -5.61
C GLY A 305 20.15 1.13 -5.08
N ASN A 306 20.01 2.25 -4.38
CA ASN A 306 21.11 3.02 -3.78
C ASN A 306 20.80 3.35 -2.31
N PRO A 307 20.67 2.35 -1.42
CA PRO A 307 20.35 2.59 -0.02
C PRO A 307 21.38 3.50 0.64
N PRO A 308 20.97 4.37 1.58
CA PRO A 308 21.91 5.18 2.35
C PRO A 308 22.86 4.28 3.15
N SER A 309 24.11 4.75 3.33
CA SER A 309 25.21 4.03 3.99
C SER A 309 25.05 3.99 5.51
#